data_ac1b4922052b23697123131a822aefdc
#
_entry.id   ac1b4922052b23697123131a822aefdc
#
_cell.length_a   1.000
_cell.length_b   1.000
_cell.length_c   1.000
_cell.angle_alpha   90.00
_cell.angle_beta   90.00
_cell.angle_gamma   90.00
#
_symmetry.space_group_name_H-M   'P 1'
#
loop_
_entity.id
_entity.type
_entity.pdbx_description
1 polymer ?
#
loop_
_entity_poly.entity_id
_entity_poly.type
_entity_poly.pdbx_seq_one_letter_code
_entity_poly.pdbx_strand_id
1 'polypeptide(L)'
;LLPKVQEIIQQELPFIDRVSLILDKYITLFTENPDMPKFICGEIQRDVNHLLDAAKEMQFEETFLIIKERLLMEMEAGRLKKVPIHTVFITFYGLLTFPLITKNLITSIFLKDTTDFSVFMLEWKQYILFHLMNLLGIEKEN
;
A
#
# COMPACT_ATOMS: atom_id res chain seq x y z
N LEU A 1 -0.72 -8.19 -10.49
CA LEU A 1 -0.06 -7.34 -9.49
C LEU A 1 0.55 -8.12 -8.34
N LEU A 2 -0.19 -9.10 -7.77
CA LEU A 2 0.29 -9.85 -6.60
C LEU A 2 1.61 -10.60 -6.87
N PRO A 3 1.83 -11.25 -8.03
CA PRO A 3 3.13 -11.85 -8.30
C PRO A 3 4.28 -10.84 -8.32
N LYS A 4 4.02 -9.61 -8.78
CA LYS A 4 5.02 -8.54 -8.74
C LYS A 4 5.32 -8.10 -7.31
N VAL A 5 4.30 -8.03 -6.46
CA VAL A 5 4.48 -7.69 -5.04
C VAL A 5 5.35 -8.76 -4.35
N GLN A 6 5.07 -10.05 -4.61
CA GLN A 6 5.90 -11.15 -4.07
C GLN A 6 7.35 -11.03 -4.52
N GLU A 7 7.56 -10.77 -5.81
CA GLU A 7 8.90 -10.61 -6.38
C GLU A 7 9.66 -9.47 -5.69
N ILE A 8 9.00 -8.33 -5.52
CA ILE A 8 9.62 -7.15 -4.89
C ILE A 8 9.98 -7.42 -3.43
N ILE A 9 9.05 -8.00 -2.66
CA ILE A 9 9.28 -8.21 -1.22
C ILE A 9 10.41 -9.20 -0.95
N GLN A 10 10.72 -10.07 -1.90
CA GLN A 10 11.79 -11.05 -1.80
C GLN A 10 13.16 -10.53 -2.27
N GLN A 11 13.22 -9.32 -2.82
CA GLN A 11 14.48 -8.73 -3.26
C GLN A 11 15.37 -8.34 -2.08
N GLU A 12 16.69 -8.37 -2.30
CA GLU A 12 17.71 -7.98 -1.33
C GLU A 12 17.88 -6.45 -1.30
N LEU A 13 16.84 -5.73 -0.93
CA LEU A 13 16.82 -4.28 -0.80
C LEU A 13 16.43 -3.89 0.62
N PRO A 14 16.82 -2.69 1.10
CA PRO A 14 16.27 -2.18 2.35
C PRO A 14 14.75 -2.23 2.33
N PHE A 15 14.14 -2.51 3.47
CA PHE A 15 12.69 -2.74 3.53
C PHE A 15 11.90 -1.57 2.94
N ILE A 16 12.28 -0.33 3.28
CA ILE A 16 11.54 0.85 2.80
C ILE A 16 11.64 1.01 1.28
N ASP A 17 12.75 0.59 0.67
CA ASP A 17 12.90 0.64 -0.78
C ASP A 17 11.97 -0.37 -1.46
N ARG A 18 11.79 -1.54 -0.86
CA ARG A 18 10.83 -2.52 -1.34
C ARG A 18 9.40 -1.97 -1.25
N VAL A 19 9.06 -1.34 -0.13
CA VAL A 19 7.74 -0.70 0.04
C VAL A 19 7.53 0.39 -1.00
N SER A 20 8.56 1.19 -1.28
CA SER A 20 8.50 2.24 -2.31
C SER A 20 8.16 1.67 -3.68
N LEU A 21 8.80 0.56 -4.06
CA LEU A 21 8.52 -0.11 -5.34
C LEU A 21 7.10 -0.67 -5.39
N ILE A 22 6.61 -1.23 -4.29
CA ILE A 22 5.25 -1.75 -4.20
C ILE A 22 4.24 -0.60 -4.35
N LEU A 23 4.47 0.52 -3.69
CA LEU A 23 3.63 1.71 -3.83
C LEU A 23 3.57 2.19 -5.27
N ASP A 24 4.71 2.22 -5.97
CA ASP A 24 4.74 2.60 -7.38
C ASP A 24 3.84 1.71 -8.23
N LYS A 25 3.85 0.40 -7.97
CA LYS A 25 2.99 -0.54 -8.71
C LYS A 25 1.52 -0.27 -8.45
N TYR A 26 1.12 -0.04 -7.20
CA TYR A 26 -0.27 0.28 -6.87
C TYR A 26 -0.71 1.61 -7.47
N ILE A 27 0.11 2.64 -7.33
CA ILE A 27 -0.21 3.97 -7.86
C ILE A 27 -0.37 3.93 -9.38
N THR A 28 0.53 3.23 -10.09
CA THR A 28 0.45 3.07 -11.53
C THR A 28 -0.83 2.32 -11.93
N LEU A 29 -1.12 1.21 -11.24
CA LEU A 29 -2.32 0.41 -11.53
C LEU A 29 -3.60 1.24 -11.37
N PHE A 30 -3.71 1.96 -10.26
CA PHE A 30 -4.92 2.73 -9.96
C PHE A 30 -5.02 4.03 -10.77
N THR A 31 -3.89 4.58 -11.21
CA THR A 31 -3.88 5.72 -12.13
C THR A 31 -4.35 5.31 -13.52
N GLU A 32 -3.91 4.14 -13.99
CA GLU A 32 -4.33 3.59 -15.28
C GLU A 32 -5.76 3.04 -15.25
N ASN A 33 -6.28 2.70 -14.06
CA ASN A 33 -7.62 2.13 -13.87
C ASN A 33 -8.34 2.89 -12.76
N PRO A 34 -8.77 4.14 -13.01
CA PRO A 34 -9.25 5.05 -11.95
C PRO A 34 -10.51 4.56 -11.22
N ASP A 35 -11.32 3.70 -11.85
CA ASP A 35 -12.53 3.17 -11.22
C ASP A 35 -12.27 1.93 -10.34
N MET A 36 -11.08 1.34 -10.43
CA MET A 36 -10.76 0.10 -9.75
C MET A 36 -10.78 0.23 -8.22
N PRO A 37 -10.19 1.27 -7.60
CA PRO A 37 -10.23 1.38 -6.13
C PRO A 37 -11.64 1.46 -5.58
N LYS A 38 -12.51 2.24 -6.21
CA LYS A 38 -13.91 2.38 -5.81
C LYS A 38 -14.67 1.06 -5.98
N PHE A 39 -14.43 0.38 -7.09
CA PHE A 39 -15.05 -0.93 -7.35
C PHE A 39 -14.64 -1.94 -6.28
N ILE A 40 -13.35 -2.05 -5.98
CA ILE A 40 -12.85 -2.99 -4.96
C ILE A 40 -13.46 -2.67 -3.59
N CYS A 41 -13.46 -1.41 -3.17
CA CYS A 41 -14.05 -1.01 -1.90
C CYS A 41 -15.54 -1.30 -1.83
N GLY A 42 -16.26 -1.10 -2.95
CA GLY A 42 -17.68 -1.44 -3.04
C GLY A 42 -17.94 -2.92 -2.89
N GLU A 43 -17.12 -3.77 -3.52
CA GLU A 43 -17.24 -5.22 -3.41
C GLU A 43 -16.92 -5.72 -1.99
N ILE A 44 -15.92 -5.12 -1.33
CA ILE A 44 -15.60 -5.45 0.07
C ILE A 44 -16.82 -5.21 0.97
N GLN A 45 -17.49 -4.06 0.79
CA GLN A 45 -18.64 -3.70 1.60
C GLN A 45 -19.89 -4.53 1.28
N ARG A 46 -20.05 -4.92 0.02
CA ARG A 46 -21.24 -5.66 -0.44
C ARG A 46 -21.17 -7.13 -0.08
N ASP A 47 -20.07 -7.80 -0.37
CA ASP A 47 -19.91 -9.23 -0.15
C ASP A 47 -18.45 -9.61 0.02
N VAL A 48 -17.98 -9.53 1.27
CA VAL A 48 -16.59 -9.85 1.61
C VAL A 48 -16.26 -11.32 1.32
N ASN A 49 -17.21 -12.24 1.46
CA ASN A 49 -16.97 -13.66 1.23
C ASN A 49 -16.70 -13.94 -0.26
N HIS A 50 -17.45 -13.30 -1.15
CA HIS A 50 -17.19 -13.41 -2.58
C HIS A 50 -15.80 -12.88 -2.94
N LEU A 51 -15.43 -11.74 -2.36
CA LEU A 51 -14.11 -11.16 -2.56
C LEU A 51 -13.00 -12.07 -2.03
N LEU A 52 -13.19 -12.69 -0.84
CA LEU A 52 -12.21 -13.61 -0.27
C LEU A 52 -12.05 -14.86 -1.13
N ASP A 53 -13.12 -15.39 -1.71
CA ASP A 53 -13.05 -16.54 -2.62
C ASP A 53 -12.25 -16.17 -3.89
N ALA A 54 -12.52 -15.00 -4.46
CA ALA A 54 -11.76 -14.50 -5.61
C ALA A 54 -10.28 -14.28 -5.24
N ALA A 55 -10.01 -13.78 -4.04
CA ALA A 55 -8.65 -13.55 -3.55
C ALA A 55 -7.88 -14.86 -3.39
N LYS A 56 -8.54 -15.96 -3.00
CA LYS A 56 -7.92 -17.28 -2.94
C LYS A 56 -7.44 -17.74 -4.31
N GLU A 57 -8.28 -17.58 -5.32
CA GLU A 57 -7.92 -17.92 -6.70
C GLU A 57 -6.74 -17.10 -7.20
N MET A 58 -6.58 -15.86 -6.72
CA MET A 58 -5.50 -14.95 -7.07
C MET A 58 -4.26 -15.12 -6.18
N GLN A 59 -4.23 -16.14 -5.31
CA GLN A 59 -3.12 -16.40 -4.39
C GLN A 59 -2.84 -15.24 -3.41
N PHE A 60 -3.88 -14.52 -3.03
CA PHE A 60 -3.75 -13.39 -2.10
C PHE A 60 -3.22 -13.85 -0.73
N GLU A 61 -3.75 -14.97 -0.21
CA GLU A 61 -3.31 -15.49 1.10
C GLU A 61 -1.84 -15.84 1.10
N GLU A 62 -1.33 -16.44 0.02
CA GLU A 62 0.08 -16.79 -0.11
C GLU A 62 0.96 -15.53 -0.11
N THR A 63 0.55 -14.50 -0.86
CA THR A 63 1.25 -13.22 -0.89
C THR A 63 1.26 -12.58 0.49
N PHE A 64 0.12 -12.58 1.18
CA PHE A 64 0.01 -12.03 2.53
C PHE A 64 0.96 -12.74 3.50
N LEU A 65 1.01 -14.08 3.46
CA LEU A 65 1.89 -14.86 4.34
C LEU A 65 3.37 -14.56 4.07
N ILE A 66 3.77 -14.43 2.81
CA ILE A 66 5.15 -14.08 2.45
C ILE A 66 5.53 -12.72 3.03
N ILE A 67 4.67 -11.73 2.88
CA ILE A 67 4.90 -10.38 3.41
C ILE A 67 4.95 -10.41 4.93
N LYS A 68 4.01 -11.11 5.56
CA LYS A 68 3.95 -11.25 7.01
C LYS A 68 5.23 -11.87 7.56
N GLU A 69 5.69 -12.97 6.97
CA GLU A 69 6.92 -13.63 7.39
C GLU A 69 8.13 -12.71 7.27
N ARG A 70 8.21 -11.96 6.18
CA ARG A 70 9.31 -11.02 5.98
C ARG A 70 9.29 -9.90 7.02
N LEU A 71 8.12 -9.35 7.32
CA LEU A 71 7.97 -8.34 8.37
C LEU A 71 8.41 -8.88 9.73
N LEU A 72 7.97 -10.10 10.08
CA LEU A 72 8.33 -10.73 11.35
C LEU A 72 9.84 -10.96 11.44
N MET A 73 10.47 -11.42 10.36
CA MET A 73 11.92 -11.58 10.32
C MET A 73 12.65 -10.26 10.56
N GLU A 74 12.21 -9.20 9.90
CA GLU A 74 12.82 -7.89 10.04
C GLU A 74 12.65 -7.34 11.47
N MET A 75 11.49 -7.56 12.07
CA MET A 75 11.22 -7.17 13.46
C MET A 75 12.07 -7.97 14.44
N GLU A 76 12.16 -9.29 14.28
CA GLU A 76 12.99 -10.16 15.15
C GLU A 76 14.47 -9.82 15.02
N ALA A 77 14.92 -9.43 13.84
CA ALA A 77 16.32 -9.03 13.63
C ALA A 77 16.62 -7.62 14.17
N GLY A 78 15.64 -6.91 14.65
CA GLY A 78 15.82 -5.54 15.17
C GLY A 78 15.92 -4.46 14.11
N ARG A 79 15.72 -4.81 12.83
CA ARG A 79 15.73 -3.81 11.75
C ARG A 79 14.46 -3.00 11.67
N LEU A 80 13.34 -3.55 12.13
CA LEU A 80 12.07 -2.84 12.26
C LEU A 80 11.59 -2.90 13.70
N LYS A 81 10.91 -1.83 14.12
CA LYS A 81 10.25 -1.80 15.42
C LYS A 81 9.12 -2.85 15.44
N LYS A 82 8.97 -3.53 16.59
CA LYS A 82 7.91 -4.52 16.77
C LYS A 82 6.57 -3.81 16.93
N VAL A 83 5.72 -3.94 15.92
CA VAL A 83 4.33 -3.45 15.93
C VAL A 83 3.44 -4.57 15.40
N PRO A 84 2.14 -4.56 15.72
CA PRO A 84 1.25 -5.59 15.18
C PRO A 84 1.24 -5.59 13.65
N ILE A 85 1.24 -6.76 13.05
CA ILE A 85 1.27 -6.89 11.59
C ILE A 85 0.06 -6.19 10.94
N HIS A 86 -1.14 -6.35 11.54
CA HIS A 86 -2.34 -5.69 10.99
C HIS A 86 -2.21 -4.17 11.01
N THR A 87 -1.48 -3.59 11.97
CA THR A 87 -1.25 -2.14 12.00
C THR A 87 -0.45 -1.68 10.80
N VAL A 88 0.56 -2.45 10.40
CA VAL A 88 1.36 -2.14 9.20
C VAL A 88 0.48 -2.17 7.95
N PHE A 89 -0.32 -3.22 7.79
CA PHE A 89 -1.19 -3.38 6.61
C PHE A 89 -2.27 -2.30 6.54
N ILE A 90 -2.94 -2.02 7.67
CA ILE A 90 -4.00 -0.99 7.70
C ILE A 90 -3.41 0.39 7.43
N THR A 91 -2.24 0.70 7.99
CA THR A 91 -1.57 1.97 7.72
C THR A 91 -1.24 2.11 6.23
N PHE A 92 -0.64 1.08 5.65
CA PHE A 92 -0.26 1.10 4.23
C PHE A 92 -1.49 1.29 3.33
N TYR A 93 -2.48 0.41 3.46
CA TYR A 93 -3.65 0.44 2.57
C TYR A 93 -4.57 1.62 2.87
N GLY A 94 -4.69 2.04 4.13
CA GLY A 94 -5.49 3.19 4.50
C GLY A 94 -4.95 4.48 3.90
N LEU A 95 -3.65 4.70 4.01
CA LEU A 95 -3.01 5.89 3.44
C LEU A 95 -3.03 5.87 1.90
N LEU A 96 -2.89 4.69 1.30
CA LEU A 96 -2.90 4.55 -0.16
C LEU A 96 -4.30 4.76 -0.74
N THR A 97 -5.31 4.09 -0.17
CA THR A 97 -6.64 4.00 -0.79
C THR A 97 -7.50 5.23 -0.55
N PHE A 98 -7.38 5.89 0.59
CA PHE A 98 -8.27 7.01 0.92
C PHE A 98 -8.26 8.11 -0.15
N PRO A 99 -7.09 8.63 -0.58
CA PRO A 99 -7.09 9.64 -1.65
C PRO A 99 -7.66 9.13 -2.97
N LEU A 100 -7.45 7.85 -3.27
CA LEU A 100 -7.91 7.26 -4.53
C LEU A 100 -9.43 7.15 -4.60
N ILE A 101 -10.09 6.75 -3.50
CA ILE A 101 -11.54 6.64 -3.46
C ILE A 101 -12.23 7.97 -3.24
N THR A 102 -11.51 8.98 -2.75
CA THR A 102 -12.03 10.34 -2.52
C THR A 102 -11.43 11.36 -3.50
N LYS A 103 -10.99 10.91 -4.65
CA LYS A 103 -10.30 11.73 -5.65
C LYS A 103 -11.03 13.03 -5.96
N ASN A 104 -12.35 12.97 -6.16
CA ASN A 104 -13.14 14.15 -6.48
C ASN A 104 -13.13 15.17 -5.33
N LEU A 105 -13.24 14.69 -4.09
CA LEU A 105 -13.16 15.54 -2.90
C LEU A 105 -11.78 16.19 -2.81
N ILE A 106 -10.72 15.38 -2.94
CA ILE A 106 -9.34 15.88 -2.87
C ILE A 106 -9.12 16.98 -3.91
N THR A 107 -9.48 16.69 -5.16
CA THR A 107 -9.29 17.63 -6.27
C THR A 107 -10.07 18.92 -6.08
N SER A 108 -11.34 18.82 -5.71
CA SER A 108 -12.23 19.99 -5.66
C SER A 108 -12.03 20.86 -4.41
N ILE A 109 -11.72 20.24 -3.27
CA ILE A 109 -11.64 20.94 -1.98
C ILE A 109 -10.19 21.28 -1.63
N PHE A 110 -9.32 20.29 -1.64
CA PHE A 110 -7.94 20.46 -1.14
C PHE A 110 -6.99 20.97 -2.20
N LEU A 111 -7.08 20.48 -3.43
CA LEU A 111 -6.22 20.94 -4.52
C LEU A 111 -6.81 22.14 -5.27
N LYS A 112 -8.13 22.35 -5.19
CA LYS A 112 -8.86 23.47 -5.84
C LYS A 112 -8.53 23.57 -7.33
N ASP A 113 -8.37 22.40 -7.98
CA ASP A 113 -8.03 22.26 -9.39
C ASP A 113 -6.71 22.96 -9.79
N THR A 114 -5.84 23.23 -8.81
CA THR A 114 -4.52 23.85 -9.07
C THR A 114 -3.41 22.85 -9.33
N THR A 115 -3.57 21.62 -8.87
CA THR A 115 -2.58 20.57 -9.00
C THR A 115 -3.25 19.32 -9.62
N ASP A 116 -2.59 18.73 -10.61
CA ASP A 116 -3.02 17.46 -11.18
C ASP A 116 -2.98 16.38 -10.10
N PHE A 117 -4.03 15.54 -10.05
CA PHE A 117 -4.14 14.47 -9.06
C PHE A 117 -2.97 13.46 -9.18
N SER A 118 -2.49 13.19 -10.39
CA SER A 118 -1.33 12.29 -10.56
C SER A 118 -0.06 12.86 -9.94
N VAL A 119 0.15 14.17 -10.06
CA VAL A 119 1.26 14.86 -9.40
C VAL A 119 1.09 14.81 -7.88
N PHE A 120 -0.14 15.05 -7.39
CA PHE A 120 -0.43 14.93 -5.96
C PHE A 120 -0.08 13.53 -5.44
N MET A 121 -0.44 12.47 -6.16
CA MET A 121 -0.17 11.10 -5.71
C MET A 121 1.33 10.80 -5.62
N LEU A 122 2.15 11.38 -6.51
CA LEU A 122 3.60 11.23 -6.43
C LEU A 122 4.17 11.92 -5.18
N GLU A 123 3.64 13.09 -4.84
CA GLU A 123 4.02 13.78 -3.60
C GLU A 123 3.51 13.02 -2.38
N TRP A 124 2.26 12.56 -2.41
CA TRP A 124 1.63 11.82 -1.32
C TRP A 124 2.37 10.52 -1.01
N LYS A 125 2.91 9.86 -2.02
CA LYS A 125 3.75 8.67 -1.83
C LYS A 125 4.86 8.92 -0.81
N GLN A 126 5.52 10.08 -0.88
CA GLN A 126 6.61 10.40 0.05
C GLN A 126 6.10 10.49 1.50
N TYR A 127 4.90 10.98 1.70
CA TYR A 127 4.29 11.03 3.03
C TYR A 127 3.86 9.65 3.53
N ILE A 128 3.36 8.79 2.65
CA ILE A 128 3.08 7.40 3.00
C ILE A 128 4.36 6.73 3.51
N LEU A 129 5.46 6.86 2.78
CA LEU A 129 6.75 6.30 3.18
C LEU A 129 7.22 6.89 4.50
N PHE A 130 7.07 8.19 4.69
CA PHE A 130 7.43 8.88 5.92
C PHE A 130 6.67 8.29 7.12
N HIS A 131 5.36 8.11 6.99
CA HIS A 131 4.54 7.56 8.07
C HIS A 131 4.92 6.11 8.38
N LEU A 132 5.19 5.31 7.36
CA LEU A 132 5.61 3.92 7.56
C LEU A 132 6.99 3.85 8.20
N MET A 133 7.92 4.72 7.81
CA MET A 133 9.24 4.79 8.45
C MET A 133 9.12 5.12 9.93
N ASN A 134 8.28 6.09 10.27
CA ASN A 134 8.04 6.45 11.68
C ASN A 134 7.41 5.30 12.46
N LEU A 135 6.41 4.65 11.88
CA LEU A 135 5.75 3.51 12.52
C LEU A 135 6.74 2.37 12.80
N LEU A 136 7.61 2.10 11.85
CA LEU A 136 8.52 0.95 11.90
C LEU A 136 9.89 1.29 12.46
N GLY A 137 10.08 2.52 12.91
CA GLY A 137 11.33 2.93 13.52
C GLY A 137 12.52 2.96 12.55
N ILE A 138 12.26 3.22 11.28
CA ILE A 138 13.31 3.34 10.26
C ILE A 138 13.78 4.79 10.21
N GLU A 139 15.07 4.98 10.42
CA GLU A 139 15.67 6.30 10.30
C GLU A 139 16.02 6.58 8.83
N LYS A 140 15.76 7.83 8.41
CA LYS A 140 16.15 8.26 7.08
C LYS A 140 17.66 8.42 7.04
N GLU A 141 18.33 7.70 6.15
CA GLU A 141 19.75 7.90 5.90
C GLU A 141 19.97 9.24 5.19
N ASN A 142 20.90 10.01 5.74
CA ASN A 142 21.29 11.28 5.15
C ASN A 142 22.28 11.08 4.01
#